data_2e8a0a8d9ef66db6a9eabd4315abcf69
#
_entry.id   2e8a0a8d9ef66db6a9eabd4315abcf69
#
_cell.length_a   1.000
_cell.length_b   1.000
_cell.length_c   1.000
_cell.angle_alpha   90.00
_cell.angle_beta   90.00
_cell.angle_gamma   90.00
#
_symmetry.space_group_name_H-M   'P 1'
#
loop_
_entity.id
_entity.type
_entity.pdbx_description
1 polymer ?
#
loop_
_entity_poly.entity_id
_entity_poly.type
_entity_poly.pdbx_seq_one_letter_code
_entity_poly.pdbx_strand_id
1 'polypeptide(L)'
;MEPILNEGHAQVADLNIALIQMMAQLFGFGSMKFVRASKMDLQSNGAESIHEILELTSAKRYLTGSGEGSLRHLDTERLGKNGIETEIFDWVSSTYRQQHGAFETNLSAIYAILNCGPDEAAALIARP
;
A
#
# COMPACT_ATOMS: atom_id res chain seq x y z
N MET A 1 -12.72 -7.54 -10.39
CA MET A 1 -11.35 -7.76 -10.95
C MET A 1 -11.36 -7.97 -12.45
N GLU A 2 -12.16 -8.88 -12.99
CA GLU A 2 -12.23 -9.18 -14.43
C GLU A 2 -12.40 -7.95 -15.34
N PRO A 3 -13.30 -6.97 -15.05
CA PRO A 3 -13.37 -5.77 -15.89
C PRO A 3 -12.05 -5.01 -15.98
N ILE A 4 -11.34 -4.85 -14.87
CA ILE A 4 -10.05 -4.14 -14.84
C ILE A 4 -8.99 -4.86 -15.67
N LEU A 5 -8.96 -6.20 -15.65
CA LEU A 5 -7.99 -6.97 -16.43
C LEU A 5 -8.29 -6.94 -17.94
N ASN A 6 -9.56 -6.75 -18.30
CA ASN A 6 -10.01 -6.69 -19.70
C ASN A 6 -9.98 -5.26 -20.28
N GLU A 7 -9.81 -4.23 -19.45
CA GLU A 7 -9.53 -2.88 -19.93
C GLU A 7 -8.12 -2.82 -20.50
N GLY A 8 -7.98 -2.28 -21.70
CA GLY A 8 -6.68 -2.12 -22.35
C GLY A 8 -5.82 -1.07 -21.63
N HIS A 9 -5.01 -1.48 -20.66
CA HIS A 9 -4.08 -0.58 -19.98
C HIS A 9 -2.82 -0.34 -20.83
N ALA A 10 -2.51 0.92 -21.12
CA ALA A 10 -1.34 1.28 -21.91
C ALA A 10 -0.03 1.01 -21.16
N GLN A 11 -0.06 1.05 -19.83
CA GLN A 11 1.10 0.84 -18.95
C GLN A 11 0.75 -0.08 -17.78
N VAL A 12 1.72 -0.88 -17.33
CA VAL A 12 1.59 -1.73 -16.14
C VAL A 12 1.25 -0.90 -14.89
N ALA A 13 1.76 0.34 -14.81
CA ALA A 13 1.43 1.25 -13.72
C ALA A 13 -0.07 1.57 -13.63
N ASP A 14 -0.74 1.75 -14.76
CA ASP A 14 -2.18 2.04 -14.79
C ASP A 14 -3.00 0.83 -14.31
N LEU A 15 -2.64 -0.37 -14.76
CA LEU A 15 -3.23 -1.61 -14.27
C LEU A 15 -3.05 -1.76 -12.75
N ASN A 16 -1.82 -1.57 -12.26
CA ASN A 16 -1.53 -1.70 -10.83
C ASN A 16 -2.32 -0.70 -9.99
N ILE A 17 -2.43 0.55 -10.45
CA ILE A 17 -3.21 1.59 -9.76
C ILE A 17 -4.69 1.21 -9.71
N ALA A 18 -5.27 0.73 -10.81
CA ALA A 18 -6.65 0.29 -10.85
C ALA A 18 -6.91 -0.88 -9.89
N LEU A 19 -6.00 -1.86 -9.83
CA LEU A 19 -6.08 -2.98 -8.88
C LEU A 19 -5.95 -2.52 -7.42
N ILE A 20 -5.03 -1.62 -7.11
CA ILE A 20 -4.85 -1.06 -5.76
C ILE A 20 -6.12 -0.33 -5.31
N GLN A 21 -6.69 0.51 -6.17
CA GLN A 21 -7.92 1.25 -5.87
C GLN A 21 -9.11 0.31 -5.65
N MET A 22 -9.26 -0.71 -6.49
CA MET A 22 -10.29 -1.74 -6.32
C MET A 22 -10.12 -2.47 -4.97
N MET A 23 -8.91 -2.91 -4.63
CA MET A 23 -8.65 -3.58 -3.35
C MET A 23 -8.92 -2.66 -2.16
N ALA A 24 -8.54 -1.39 -2.24
CA ALA A 24 -8.84 -0.43 -1.20
C ALA A 24 -10.36 -0.27 -0.97
N GLN A 25 -11.14 -0.25 -2.04
CA GLN A 25 -12.61 -0.23 -1.93
C GLN A 25 -13.15 -1.50 -1.26
N LEU A 26 -12.67 -2.68 -1.69
CA LEU A 26 -13.09 -3.97 -1.11
C LEU A 26 -12.74 -4.08 0.38
N PHE A 27 -11.63 -3.48 0.80
CA PHE A 27 -11.19 -3.49 2.20
C PHE A 27 -11.75 -2.34 3.05
N GLY A 28 -12.70 -1.57 2.54
CA GLY A 28 -13.35 -0.48 3.27
C GLY A 28 -12.57 0.83 3.26
N PHE A 29 -11.48 0.94 2.51
CA PHE A 29 -10.66 2.15 2.36
C PHE A 29 -11.08 3.03 1.17
N GLY A 30 -12.31 2.90 0.69
CA GLY A 30 -12.78 3.62 -0.50
C GLY A 30 -12.77 5.15 -0.39
N SER A 31 -12.73 5.70 0.83
CA SER A 31 -12.61 7.15 1.08
C SER A 31 -11.18 7.67 1.02
N MET A 32 -10.17 6.81 0.89
CA MET A 32 -8.77 7.24 0.78
C MET A 32 -8.52 8.05 -0.49
N LYS A 33 -7.74 9.12 -0.34
CA LYS A 33 -7.29 9.92 -1.47
C LYS A 33 -6.02 9.29 -2.07
N PHE A 34 -6.09 8.90 -3.32
CA PHE A 34 -4.93 8.40 -4.07
C PHE A 34 -4.29 9.54 -4.85
N VAL A 35 -2.99 9.70 -4.69
CA VAL A 35 -2.19 10.69 -5.43
C VAL A 35 -1.08 9.95 -6.18
N ARG A 36 -0.92 10.25 -7.46
CA ARG A 36 0.14 9.67 -8.29
C ARG A 36 1.38 10.57 -8.22
N ALA A 37 2.50 10.04 -7.73
CA ALA A 37 3.77 10.77 -7.69
C ALA A 37 4.18 11.33 -9.06
N SER A 38 3.91 10.58 -10.15
CA SER A 38 4.16 11.04 -11.52
C SER A 38 3.31 12.25 -11.98
N LYS A 39 2.37 12.72 -11.15
CA LYS A 39 1.55 13.92 -11.38
C LYS A 39 1.88 15.07 -10.42
N MET A 40 2.92 14.89 -9.58
CA MET A 40 3.32 15.84 -8.55
C MET A 40 4.58 16.51 -9.04
N ASP A 41 4.85 17.09 -9.97
CA ASP A 41 6.02 17.87 -10.42
C ASP A 41 7.23 17.85 -9.46
N LEU A 42 7.65 16.63 -9.08
CA LEU A 42 8.73 16.41 -8.13
C LEU A 42 10.07 16.83 -8.75
N GLN A 43 10.87 17.55 -7.97
CA GLN A 43 12.20 18.02 -8.37
C GLN A 43 13.31 17.08 -7.87
N SER A 44 13.00 16.23 -6.89
CA SER A 44 13.93 15.28 -6.28
C SER A 44 13.76 13.85 -6.79
N ASN A 45 14.74 13.00 -6.51
CA ASN A 45 14.77 11.59 -6.89
C ASN A 45 15.09 10.68 -5.69
N GLY A 46 14.75 9.40 -5.80
CA GLY A 46 15.07 8.38 -4.79
C GLY A 46 14.45 8.69 -3.43
N ALA A 47 15.24 8.58 -2.37
CA ALA A 47 14.78 8.82 -1.01
C ALA A 47 14.28 10.25 -0.76
N GLU A 48 14.89 11.24 -1.40
CA GLU A 48 14.51 12.65 -1.28
C GLU A 48 13.09 12.92 -1.79
N SER A 49 12.62 12.16 -2.79
CA SER A 49 11.26 12.34 -3.29
C SER A 49 10.19 11.99 -2.25
N ILE A 50 10.50 11.14 -1.27
CA ILE A 50 9.57 10.83 -0.16
C ILE A 50 9.36 12.09 0.69
N HIS A 51 10.45 12.77 1.05
CA HIS A 51 10.36 14.02 1.82
C HIS A 51 9.57 15.10 1.08
N GLU A 52 9.87 15.28 -0.21
CA GLU A 52 9.16 16.24 -1.06
C GLU A 52 7.67 15.92 -1.18
N ILE A 53 7.30 14.66 -1.36
CA ILE A 53 5.89 14.23 -1.39
C ILE A 53 5.19 14.55 -0.07
N LEU A 54 5.83 14.26 1.07
CA LEU A 54 5.26 14.52 2.39
C LEU A 54 5.05 16.02 2.63
N GLU A 55 5.96 16.86 2.18
CA GLU A 55 5.84 18.31 2.22
C GLU A 55 4.71 18.83 1.32
N LEU A 56 4.70 18.44 0.04
CA LEU A 56 3.68 18.85 -0.92
C LEU A 56 2.26 18.41 -0.51
N THR A 57 2.15 17.28 0.18
CA THR A 57 0.86 16.79 0.71
C THR A 57 0.52 17.34 2.08
N SER A 58 1.39 18.16 2.69
CA SER A 58 1.25 18.65 4.07
C SER A 58 0.99 17.52 5.07
N ALA A 59 1.68 16.39 4.87
CA ALA A 59 1.54 15.21 5.70
C ALA A 59 1.91 15.50 7.15
N LYS A 60 1.13 14.97 8.10
CA LYS A 60 1.43 15.02 9.54
C LYS A 60 1.94 13.70 10.06
N ARG A 61 1.66 12.62 9.34
CA ARG A 61 2.11 11.27 9.66
C ARG A 61 2.57 10.57 8.41
N TYR A 62 3.66 9.84 8.53
CA TYR A 62 4.19 8.95 7.50
C TYR A 62 4.14 7.51 8.01
N LEU A 63 3.32 6.68 7.36
CA LEU A 63 3.23 5.25 7.65
C LEU A 63 4.13 4.49 6.69
N THR A 64 5.02 3.65 7.21
CA THR A 64 5.93 2.82 6.43
C THR A 64 6.00 1.39 6.97
N GLY A 65 6.41 0.44 6.13
CA GLY A 65 6.63 -0.95 6.56
C GLY A 65 7.95 -1.13 7.31
N SER A 66 8.06 -2.24 8.06
CA SER A 66 9.25 -2.63 8.83
C SER A 66 10.38 -3.24 7.98
N GLY A 67 10.16 -3.49 6.69
CA GLY A 67 11.16 -4.11 5.81
C GLY A 67 12.40 -3.24 5.58
N GLU A 68 13.58 -3.88 5.42
CA GLU A 68 14.85 -3.18 5.17
C GLU A 68 14.79 -2.16 4.02
N GLY A 69 14.08 -2.51 2.94
CA GLY A 69 13.90 -1.61 1.80
C GLY A 69 13.15 -0.33 2.15
N SER A 70 12.19 -0.40 3.07
CA SER A 70 11.43 0.74 3.56
C SER A 70 12.24 1.60 4.54
N LEU A 71 13.04 0.96 5.39
CA LEU A 71 13.79 1.64 6.45
C LEU A 71 15.13 2.23 5.98
N ARG A 72 15.74 1.66 4.95
CA ARG A 72 17.07 2.05 4.45
C ARG A 72 17.20 3.55 4.13
N HIS A 73 16.13 4.15 3.67
CA HIS A 73 16.11 5.54 3.20
C HIS A 73 15.29 6.45 4.12
N LEU A 74 14.95 5.95 5.32
CA LEU A 74 14.11 6.66 6.26
C LEU A 74 14.96 7.54 7.18
N ASP A 75 14.82 8.85 7.04
CA ASP A 75 15.40 9.85 7.94
C ASP A 75 14.34 10.35 8.92
N THR A 76 14.15 9.59 10.00
CA THR A 76 13.15 9.89 11.04
C THR A 76 13.44 11.19 11.78
N GLU A 77 14.72 11.56 11.93
CA GLU A 77 15.13 12.81 12.58
C GLU A 77 14.69 14.01 11.75
N ARG A 78 14.93 13.96 10.45
CA ARG A 78 14.50 15.01 9.51
C ARG A 78 12.98 15.13 9.47
N LEU A 79 12.26 14.00 9.42
CA LEU A 79 10.80 14.01 9.46
C LEU A 79 10.27 14.63 10.74
N GLY A 80 10.82 14.27 11.90
CA GLY A 80 10.46 14.84 13.19
C GLY A 80 10.70 16.34 13.28
N LYS A 81 11.83 16.84 12.74
CA LYS A 81 12.12 18.29 12.64
C LYS A 81 11.10 19.04 11.80
N ASN A 82 10.53 18.38 10.79
CA ASN A 82 9.49 18.93 9.93
C ASN A 82 8.07 18.73 10.50
N GLY A 83 7.95 18.22 11.73
CA GLY A 83 6.66 17.99 12.39
C GLY A 83 5.87 16.83 11.80
N ILE A 84 6.55 15.88 11.17
CA ILE A 84 5.96 14.66 10.60
C ILE A 84 6.26 13.48 11.52
N GLU A 85 5.22 12.90 12.08
CA GLU A 85 5.30 11.69 12.89
C GLU A 85 5.55 10.47 11.98
N THR A 86 6.53 9.63 12.32
CA THR A 86 6.79 8.38 11.61
C THR A 86 6.22 7.20 12.37
N GLU A 87 5.38 6.41 11.69
CA GLU A 87 4.81 5.18 12.21
C GLU A 87 5.32 4.00 11.38
N ILE A 88 5.97 3.05 12.04
CA ILE A 88 6.46 1.82 11.40
C ILE A 88 5.42 0.73 11.64
N PHE A 89 4.85 0.23 10.56
CA PHE A 89 3.83 -0.81 10.59
C PHE A 89 4.46 -2.17 10.34
N ASP A 90 4.35 -3.04 11.33
CA ASP A 90 4.80 -4.43 11.23
C ASP A 90 3.61 -5.35 11.00
N TRP A 91 3.46 -5.79 9.76
CA TRP A 91 2.34 -6.65 9.37
C TRP A 91 2.56 -8.08 9.83
N VAL A 92 1.64 -8.59 10.64
CA VAL A 92 1.57 -10.01 10.98
C VAL A 92 0.46 -10.67 10.18
N SER A 93 0.83 -11.66 9.36
CA SER A 93 -0.12 -12.37 8.51
C SER A 93 -1.08 -13.22 9.33
N SER A 94 -2.37 -12.93 9.25
CA SER A 94 -3.42 -13.81 9.80
C SER A 94 -3.56 -15.07 8.97
N THR A 95 -3.86 -16.20 9.60
CA THR A 95 -4.12 -17.45 8.90
C THR A 95 -5.50 -17.44 8.24
N TYR A 96 -5.59 -17.94 7.02
CA TYR A 96 -6.83 -18.12 6.27
C TYR A 96 -6.76 -19.40 5.45
N ARG A 97 -7.90 -19.88 4.97
CA ARG A 97 -7.96 -21.08 4.14
C ARG A 97 -7.26 -20.85 2.81
N GLN A 98 -6.28 -21.70 2.51
CA GLN A 98 -5.61 -21.77 1.21
C GLN A 98 -5.98 -23.11 0.54
N GLN A 99 -6.15 -23.08 -0.79
CA GLN A 99 -6.64 -24.27 -1.51
C GLN A 99 -5.60 -25.37 -1.67
N HIS A 100 -4.32 -25.01 -1.66
CA HIS A 100 -3.24 -25.95 -1.99
C HIS A 100 -2.11 -25.90 -0.95
N GLY A 101 -1.65 -27.08 -0.53
CA GLY A 101 -0.47 -27.24 0.32
C GLY A 101 -0.66 -26.80 1.77
N ALA A 102 0.47 -26.61 2.46
CA ALA A 102 0.52 -26.01 3.78
C ALA A 102 0.29 -24.50 3.69
N PHE A 103 -0.09 -23.88 4.81
CA PHE A 103 -0.30 -22.44 4.86
C PHE A 103 1.01 -21.67 4.59
N GLU A 104 0.98 -20.79 3.59
CA GLU A 104 2.06 -19.89 3.25
C GLU A 104 1.71 -18.46 3.68
N THR A 105 2.65 -17.81 4.37
CA THR A 105 2.49 -16.44 4.87
C THR A 105 2.87 -15.40 3.81
N ASN A 106 2.47 -14.15 4.03
CA ASN A 106 2.92 -12.99 3.25
C ASN A 106 2.63 -13.06 1.74
N LEU A 107 1.59 -13.79 1.35
CA LEU A 107 1.10 -13.79 -0.02
C LEU A 107 0.29 -12.51 -0.30
N SER A 108 0.09 -12.22 -1.59
CA SER A 108 -0.60 -11.00 -1.99
C SER A 108 -2.06 -10.96 -1.50
N ALA A 109 -2.59 -9.76 -1.27
CA ALA A 109 -3.99 -9.56 -0.91
C ALA A 109 -4.98 -10.13 -1.96
N ILE A 110 -4.60 -10.14 -3.25
CA ILE A 110 -5.38 -10.77 -4.31
C ILE A 110 -5.51 -12.27 -4.07
N TYR A 111 -4.43 -12.93 -3.63
CA TYR A 111 -4.46 -14.35 -3.32
C TYR A 111 -5.44 -14.67 -2.16
N ALA A 112 -5.45 -13.85 -1.12
CA ALA A 112 -6.42 -13.98 -0.04
C ALA A 112 -7.86 -13.83 -0.56
N ILE A 113 -8.15 -12.78 -1.35
CA ILE A 113 -9.48 -12.56 -1.94
C ILE A 113 -9.93 -13.76 -2.79
N LEU A 114 -9.05 -14.34 -3.57
CA LEU A 114 -9.38 -15.49 -4.43
C LEU A 114 -9.61 -16.79 -3.64
N ASN A 115 -9.00 -16.94 -2.46
CA ASN A 115 -9.16 -18.15 -1.63
C ASN A 115 -10.35 -18.10 -0.68
N CYS A 116 -10.62 -16.95 -0.06
CA CYS A 116 -11.64 -16.83 0.97
C CYS A 116 -12.75 -15.81 0.66
N GLY A 117 -12.65 -15.13 -0.48
CA GLY A 117 -13.62 -14.08 -0.86
C GLY A 117 -13.31 -12.71 -0.25
N PRO A 118 -13.95 -11.64 -0.77
CA PRO A 118 -13.65 -10.27 -0.37
C PRO A 118 -13.98 -9.97 1.10
N ASP A 119 -15.07 -10.46 1.62
CA ASP A 119 -15.52 -10.15 2.98
C ASP A 119 -14.59 -10.77 4.04
N GLU A 120 -14.22 -12.03 3.86
CA GLU A 120 -13.27 -12.70 4.77
C GLU A 120 -11.88 -12.09 4.63
N ALA A 121 -11.42 -11.79 3.42
CA ALA A 121 -10.15 -11.11 3.18
C ALA A 121 -10.11 -9.72 3.83
N ALA A 122 -11.18 -8.95 3.79
CA ALA A 122 -11.31 -7.66 4.48
C ALA A 122 -11.23 -7.83 6.01
N ALA A 123 -11.88 -8.86 6.55
CA ALA A 123 -11.84 -9.15 7.98
C ALA A 123 -10.43 -9.55 8.47
N LEU A 124 -9.59 -10.14 7.62
CA LEU A 124 -8.19 -10.46 7.96
C LEU A 124 -7.34 -9.20 8.18
N ILE A 125 -7.62 -8.13 7.42
CA ILE A 125 -6.90 -6.86 7.52
C ILE A 125 -7.39 -6.03 8.73
N ALA A 126 -8.68 -6.14 9.06
CA ALA A 126 -9.27 -5.40 10.18
C ALA A 126 -8.91 -5.97 11.57
N ARG A 127 -8.26 -7.12 11.65
CA ARG A 127 -7.81 -7.70 12.93
C ARG A 127 -6.53 -7.03 13.38
N PRO A 128 -6.51 -6.48 14.62
CA PRO A 128 -5.31 -5.92 15.22
C PRO A 128 -4.25 -6.98 15.50
#